data_96911caf022c4588b1824767b889dc95
#
_entry.id   96911caf022c4588b1824767b889dc95
#
_cell.length_a   1.000
_cell.length_b   1.000
_cell.length_c   1.000
_cell.angle_alpha   90.00
_cell.angle_beta   90.00
_cell.angle_gamma   90.00
#
_symmetry.space_group_name_H-M   'P 1'
#
loop_
_entity.id
_entity.type
_entity.pdbx_description
1 polymer ?
#
loop_
_entity_poly.entity_id
_entity_poly.type
_entity_poly.pdbx_seq_one_letter_code
_entity_poly.pdbx_strand_id
1 'polypeptide(L)'
;MKFALLIYTDATMLDALPPGRFDAKMRDCLAHADDLRKEGRLLDSQMLEKAPSAKSVRVRNGRRTVTDGPFTETKEMLAGFNLIEAEDMEEAVQIATEFPWVETGCVEVRAVQDIGAVRRRVMSTLSSSA
;
A
#
# COMPACT_ATOMS: atom_id res chain seq x y z
N MET A 1 6.80 -14.59 5.62
CA MET A 1 5.86 -13.61 6.20
C MET A 1 5.45 -12.61 5.13
N LYS A 2 4.23 -12.17 5.20
CA LYS A 2 3.72 -11.18 4.25
C LYS A 2 3.83 -9.77 4.82
N PHE A 3 4.18 -8.83 3.96
CA PHE A 3 4.28 -7.42 4.32
C PHE A 3 3.57 -6.59 3.25
N ALA A 4 2.91 -5.53 3.70
CA ALA A 4 2.34 -4.53 2.80
C ALA A 4 3.31 -3.36 2.70
N LEU A 5 3.64 -2.98 1.48
CA LEU A 5 4.42 -1.78 1.21
C LEU A 5 3.41 -0.73 0.73
N LEU A 6 3.11 0.24 1.60
CA LEU A 6 2.14 1.29 1.33
C LEU A 6 2.87 2.50 0.78
N ILE A 7 2.55 2.88 -0.45
CA ILE A 7 3.27 3.91 -1.18
C ILE A 7 2.51 5.22 -1.05
N TYR A 8 3.15 6.22 -0.43
CA TYR A 8 2.62 7.57 -0.28
C TYR A 8 3.44 8.51 -1.16
N THR A 9 2.76 9.36 -1.90
CA THR A 9 3.41 10.32 -2.80
C THR A 9 3.07 11.75 -2.40
N ASP A 10 4.05 12.64 -2.59
CA ASP A 10 3.89 14.08 -2.43
C ASP A 10 3.76 14.70 -3.81
N ALA A 11 2.57 15.20 -4.13
CA ALA A 11 2.29 15.77 -5.45
C ALA A 11 3.24 16.92 -5.81
N THR A 12 3.61 17.74 -4.82
CA THR A 12 4.53 18.86 -5.04
C THR A 12 5.90 18.34 -5.49
N MET A 13 6.41 17.29 -4.87
CA MET A 13 7.69 16.70 -5.25
C MET A 13 7.62 16.04 -6.62
N LEU A 14 6.51 15.36 -6.93
CA LEU A 14 6.34 14.74 -8.25
C LEU A 14 6.25 15.79 -9.35
N ASP A 15 5.50 16.87 -9.11
CA ASP A 15 5.33 17.95 -10.09
C ASP A 15 6.64 18.71 -10.34
N ALA A 16 7.55 18.71 -9.36
CA ALA A 16 8.85 19.38 -9.48
C ALA A 16 9.88 18.54 -10.24
N LEU A 17 9.57 17.29 -10.58
CA LEU A 17 10.52 16.45 -11.32
C LEU A 17 10.75 16.99 -12.73
N PRO A 18 12.00 16.95 -13.22
CA PRO A 18 12.29 17.32 -14.61
C PRO A 18 11.51 16.46 -15.61
N PRO A 19 11.27 16.97 -16.83
CA PRO A 19 10.58 16.19 -17.87
C PRO A 19 11.24 14.81 -18.07
N GLY A 20 10.42 13.78 -18.15
CA GLY A 20 10.86 12.40 -18.34
C GLY A 20 11.34 11.68 -17.09
N ARG A 21 11.53 12.38 -15.99
CA ARG A 21 12.03 11.77 -14.76
C ARG A 21 11.01 10.88 -14.10
N PHE A 22 9.73 11.26 -14.14
CA PHE A 22 8.66 10.41 -13.59
C PHE A 22 8.60 9.07 -14.33
N ASP A 23 8.63 9.10 -15.66
CA ASP A 23 8.61 7.88 -16.46
C ASP A 23 9.82 7.01 -16.20
N ALA A 24 10.99 7.63 -15.99
CA ALA A 24 12.20 6.88 -15.63
C ALA A 24 12.01 6.16 -14.28
N LYS A 25 11.43 6.84 -13.30
CA LYS A 25 11.13 6.22 -12.01
C LYS A 25 10.11 5.09 -12.16
N MET A 26 9.10 5.26 -13.01
CA MET A 26 8.12 4.20 -13.27
C MET A 26 8.79 2.98 -13.91
N ARG A 27 9.71 3.18 -14.85
CA ARG A 27 10.44 2.06 -15.44
C ARG A 27 11.24 1.30 -14.39
N ASP A 28 11.92 2.02 -13.49
CA ASP A 28 12.68 1.40 -12.40
C ASP A 28 11.75 0.64 -11.44
N CYS A 29 10.61 1.23 -11.12
CA CYS A 29 9.59 0.60 -10.28
C CYS A 29 9.10 -0.71 -10.90
N LEU A 30 8.75 -0.67 -12.18
CA LEU A 30 8.24 -1.84 -12.89
C LEU A 30 9.30 -2.93 -13.01
N ALA A 31 10.56 -2.56 -13.26
CA ALA A 31 11.67 -3.50 -13.35
C ALA A 31 11.89 -4.19 -12.00
N HIS A 32 11.88 -3.45 -10.91
CA HIS A 32 12.03 -4.01 -9.56
C HIS A 32 10.86 -4.94 -9.22
N ALA A 33 9.62 -4.52 -9.54
CA ALA A 33 8.44 -5.35 -9.33
C ALA A 33 8.51 -6.65 -10.15
N ASP A 34 8.97 -6.59 -11.38
CA ASP A 34 9.12 -7.77 -12.22
C ASP A 34 10.15 -8.75 -11.66
N ASP A 35 11.27 -8.23 -11.15
CA ASP A 35 12.30 -9.06 -10.51
C ASP A 35 11.73 -9.77 -9.28
N LEU A 36 11.00 -9.04 -8.44
CA LEU A 36 10.37 -9.62 -7.25
C LEU A 36 9.33 -10.70 -7.62
N ARG A 37 8.59 -10.46 -8.71
CA ARG A 37 7.59 -11.43 -9.17
C ARG A 37 8.25 -12.70 -9.65
N LYS A 38 9.35 -12.60 -10.37
CA LYS A 38 10.13 -13.75 -10.85
C LYS A 38 10.67 -14.59 -9.69
N GLU A 39 11.00 -13.94 -8.58
CA GLU A 39 11.49 -14.60 -7.37
C GLU A 39 10.35 -15.16 -6.50
N GLY A 40 9.10 -14.96 -6.90
CA GLY A 40 7.94 -15.37 -6.12
C GLY A 40 7.67 -14.51 -4.89
N ARG A 41 8.27 -13.31 -4.84
CA ARG A 41 8.18 -12.42 -3.68
C ARG A 41 7.12 -11.35 -3.80
N LEU A 42 6.68 -11.02 -5.02
CA LEU A 42 5.60 -10.06 -5.23
C LEU A 42 4.29 -10.82 -5.40
N LEU A 43 3.37 -10.64 -4.46
CA LEU A 43 2.09 -11.32 -4.43
C LEU A 43 0.98 -10.51 -5.10
N ASP A 44 1.02 -9.18 -4.93
CA ASP A 44 0.07 -8.27 -5.54
C ASP A 44 0.68 -6.88 -5.61
N SER A 45 0.26 -6.10 -6.60
CA SER A 45 0.74 -4.74 -6.82
C SER A 45 -0.36 -3.95 -7.49
N GLN A 46 -0.79 -2.86 -6.86
CA GLN A 46 -1.87 -2.02 -7.38
C GLN A 46 -1.50 -0.55 -7.28
N MET A 47 -1.80 0.19 -8.33
CA MET A 47 -1.67 1.63 -8.37
C MET A 47 -3.07 2.23 -8.27
N LEU A 48 -3.25 3.19 -7.36
CA LEU A 48 -4.55 3.82 -7.14
C LEU A 48 -4.70 5.06 -8.01
N GLU A 49 -5.95 5.35 -8.37
CA GLU A 49 -6.29 6.63 -9.01
C GLU A 49 -6.00 7.77 -8.04
N LYS A 50 -5.86 8.98 -8.57
CA LYS A 50 -5.53 10.17 -7.78
C LYS A 50 -6.54 10.40 -6.66
N ALA A 51 -6.05 10.86 -5.51
CA ALA A 51 -6.82 11.02 -4.29
C ALA A 51 -8.13 11.82 -4.45
N PRO A 52 -8.23 12.88 -5.27
CA PRO A 52 -9.50 13.59 -5.45
C PRO A 52 -10.65 12.74 -5.99
N SER A 53 -10.37 11.62 -6.66
CA SER A 53 -11.42 10.71 -7.16
C SER A 53 -11.95 9.77 -6.08
N ALA A 54 -11.36 9.77 -4.90
CA ALA A 54 -11.73 8.87 -3.81
C ALA A 54 -13.07 9.26 -3.18
N LYS A 55 -13.71 8.29 -2.55
CA LYS A 55 -14.89 8.51 -1.71
C LYS A 55 -14.56 7.98 -0.31
N SER A 56 -14.95 8.73 0.69
CA SER A 56 -14.79 8.30 2.09
C SER A 56 -16.15 8.05 2.72
N VAL A 57 -16.31 6.88 3.32
CA VAL A 57 -17.60 6.45 3.89
C VAL A 57 -17.43 6.31 5.40
N ARG A 58 -18.34 6.92 6.15
CA ARG A 58 -18.38 6.80 7.60
C ARG A 58 -19.80 6.53 8.07
N VAL A 59 -19.90 5.80 9.18
CA VAL A 59 -21.15 5.67 9.91
C VAL A 59 -20.91 6.16 11.33
N ARG A 60 -21.66 7.20 11.75
CA ARG A 60 -21.58 7.77 13.09
C ARG A 60 -22.98 7.96 13.60
N ASN A 61 -23.26 7.46 14.81
CA ASN A 61 -24.60 7.54 15.43
C ASN A 61 -25.69 6.97 14.52
N GLY A 62 -25.39 5.86 13.84
CA GLY A 62 -26.31 5.21 12.92
C GLY A 62 -26.49 5.91 11.58
N ARG A 63 -25.76 6.98 11.31
CA ARG A 63 -25.87 7.74 10.05
C ARG A 63 -24.67 7.45 9.15
N ARG A 64 -24.97 7.08 7.91
CA ARG A 64 -23.97 6.91 6.86
C ARG A 64 -23.70 8.25 6.18
N THR A 65 -22.43 8.60 6.06
CA THR A 65 -21.98 9.76 5.28
C THR A 65 -20.99 9.31 4.24
N VAL A 66 -21.10 9.89 3.04
CA VAL A 66 -20.14 9.68 1.95
C VAL A 66 -19.65 11.05 1.54
N THR A 67 -18.32 11.24 1.63
CA THR A 67 -17.69 12.48 1.24
C THR A 67 -16.75 12.26 0.06
N ASP A 68 -16.60 13.26 -0.78
CA ASP A 68 -15.64 13.22 -1.89
C ASP A 68 -14.23 13.41 -1.34
N GLY A 69 -13.28 12.68 -1.93
CA GLY A 69 -11.89 12.77 -1.55
C GLY A 69 -11.50 11.78 -0.47
N PRO A 70 -10.21 11.73 -0.11
CA PRO A 70 -9.70 10.83 0.91
C PRO A 70 -10.21 11.25 2.30
N PHE A 71 -10.16 10.30 3.26
CA PHE A 71 -10.64 10.56 4.62
C PHE A 71 -9.85 11.67 5.32
N THR A 72 -8.64 11.92 4.89
CA THR A 72 -7.81 13.02 5.40
C THR A 72 -6.97 13.58 4.25
N GLU A 73 -6.77 14.89 4.24
CA GLU A 73 -5.88 15.54 3.28
C GLU A 73 -4.56 15.80 3.95
N THR A 74 -3.52 15.15 3.45
CA THR A 74 -2.16 15.29 3.94
C THR A 74 -1.25 15.59 2.77
N LYS A 75 -0.02 16.04 3.08
CA LYS A 75 0.97 16.34 2.05
C LYS A 75 1.34 15.09 1.26
N GLU A 76 1.42 13.95 1.94
CA GLU A 76 1.70 12.67 1.32
C GLU A 76 0.41 11.83 1.30
N MET A 77 0.00 11.41 0.11
CA MET A 77 -1.25 10.68 -0.10
C MET A 77 -0.96 9.27 -0.58
N LEU A 78 -1.77 8.32 -0.11
CA LEU A 78 -1.64 6.91 -0.53
C LEU A 78 -1.87 6.80 -2.04
N ALA A 79 -0.90 6.26 -2.75
CA ALA A 79 -0.91 6.14 -4.21
C ALA A 79 -0.96 4.70 -4.70
N GLY A 80 -0.64 3.74 -3.85
CA GLY A 80 -0.66 2.33 -4.24
C GLY A 80 -0.07 1.45 -3.17
N PHE A 81 0.00 0.17 -3.45
CA PHE A 81 0.61 -0.77 -2.52
C PHE A 81 1.21 -1.97 -3.26
N ASN A 82 2.16 -2.61 -2.60
CA ASN A 82 2.71 -3.90 -3.01
C ASN A 82 2.58 -4.86 -1.84
N LEU A 83 2.09 -6.06 -2.09
CA LEU A 83 2.05 -7.13 -1.12
C LEU A 83 3.21 -8.08 -1.43
N ILE A 84 4.10 -8.28 -0.47
CA ILE A 84 5.33 -9.05 -0.68
C ILE A 84 5.50 -10.17 0.35
N GLU A 85 6.30 -11.17 -0.02
CA GLU A 85 6.86 -12.14 0.89
C GLU A 85 8.28 -11.72 1.27
N ALA A 86 8.60 -11.75 2.56
CA ALA A 86 9.94 -11.50 3.07
C ALA A 86 10.14 -12.32 4.35
N GLU A 87 11.39 -12.58 4.69
CA GLU A 87 11.71 -13.37 5.88
C GLU A 87 11.38 -12.61 7.17
N ASP A 88 11.63 -11.30 7.17
CA ASP A 88 11.45 -10.45 8.34
C ASP A 88 11.26 -9.00 7.92
N MET A 89 11.05 -8.15 8.90
CA MET A 89 10.85 -6.71 8.67
C MET A 89 12.08 -6.07 8.02
N GLU A 90 13.28 -6.49 8.41
CA GLU A 90 14.51 -5.93 7.87
C GLU A 90 14.61 -6.18 6.36
N GLU A 91 14.32 -7.39 5.91
CA GLU A 91 14.29 -7.72 4.49
C GLU A 91 13.19 -6.95 3.76
N ALA A 92 12.01 -6.82 4.38
CA ALA A 92 10.90 -6.05 3.80
C ALA A 92 11.28 -4.59 3.61
N VAL A 93 11.97 -4.00 4.58
CA VAL A 93 12.47 -2.61 4.48
C VAL A 93 13.51 -2.49 3.36
N GLN A 94 14.38 -3.46 3.21
CA GLN A 94 15.37 -3.47 2.13
C GLN A 94 14.68 -3.49 0.76
N ILE A 95 13.67 -4.34 0.61
CA ILE A 95 12.87 -4.40 -0.63
C ILE A 95 12.19 -3.05 -0.90
N ALA A 96 11.60 -2.45 0.15
CA ALA A 96 10.93 -1.14 0.03
C ALA A 96 11.89 -0.05 -0.43
N THR A 97 13.12 -0.06 0.08
CA THR A 97 14.15 0.93 -0.22
C THR A 97 14.51 0.96 -1.71
N GLU A 98 14.37 -0.16 -2.39
CA GLU A 98 14.69 -0.28 -3.81
C GLU A 98 13.61 0.25 -4.73
N PHE A 99 12.42 0.60 -4.20
CA PHE A 99 11.42 1.31 -4.99
C PHE A 99 11.74 2.80 -5.01
N PRO A 100 11.66 3.45 -6.19
CA PRO A 100 12.08 4.85 -6.33
C PRO A 100 11.19 5.84 -5.58
N TRP A 101 10.03 5.41 -5.11
CA TRP A 101 9.06 6.27 -4.43
C TRP A 101 9.50 6.72 -3.04
N VAL A 102 10.53 6.10 -2.47
CA VAL A 102 11.15 6.57 -1.22
C VAL A 102 11.78 7.96 -1.38
N GLU A 103 12.11 8.35 -2.60
CA GLU A 103 12.74 9.64 -2.89
C GLU A 103 11.73 10.78 -3.05
N THR A 104 10.48 10.46 -3.42
CA THR A 104 9.45 11.47 -3.72
C THR A 104 8.24 11.36 -2.81
N GLY A 105 8.37 10.65 -1.71
CA GLY A 105 7.32 10.44 -0.74
C GLY A 105 7.81 9.49 0.34
N CYS A 106 7.01 8.49 0.65
CA CYS A 106 7.30 7.54 1.71
C CYS A 106 6.77 6.16 1.33
N VAL A 107 7.48 5.12 1.71
CA VAL A 107 6.96 3.75 1.63
C VAL A 107 6.87 3.22 3.06
N GLU A 108 5.65 3.01 3.52
CA GLU A 108 5.40 2.45 4.85
C GLU A 108 5.36 0.94 4.75
N VAL A 109 6.09 0.26 5.63
CA VAL A 109 6.18 -1.20 5.64
C VAL A 109 5.41 -1.72 6.85
N ARG A 110 4.41 -2.57 6.61
CA ARG A 110 3.62 -3.20 7.68
C ARG A 110 3.56 -4.69 7.51
N ALA A 111 3.77 -5.43 8.60
CA ALA A 111 3.51 -6.85 8.62
C ALA A 111 2.00 -7.09 8.47
N VAL A 112 1.64 -8.09 7.67
CA VAL A 112 0.25 -8.44 7.42
C VAL A 112 -0.20 -9.47 8.45
N GLN A 113 -1.37 -9.23 9.07
CA GLN A 113 -1.97 -10.21 9.96
C GLN A 113 -2.50 -11.41 9.16
N ASP A 114 -2.42 -12.59 9.75
CA ASP A 114 -3.02 -13.78 9.18
C ASP A 114 -4.54 -13.73 9.44
N ILE A 115 -5.29 -13.23 8.47
CA ILE A 115 -6.75 -13.14 8.58
C ILE A 115 -7.38 -14.54 8.71
N GLY A 116 -6.74 -15.56 8.14
CA GLY A 116 -7.19 -16.94 8.28
C GLY A 116 -7.16 -17.40 9.75
N ALA A 117 -6.11 -17.05 10.48
CA ALA A 117 -6.02 -17.35 11.91
C ALA A 117 -7.11 -16.61 12.71
N VAL A 118 -7.34 -15.34 12.40
CA VAL A 118 -8.41 -14.55 13.04
C VAL A 118 -9.76 -15.18 12.76
N ARG A 119 -10.02 -15.55 11.49
CA ARG A 119 -11.27 -16.19 11.09
C ARG A 119 -11.49 -17.49 11.84
N ARG A 120 -10.48 -18.35 11.93
CA ARG A 120 -10.59 -19.63 12.65
C ARG A 120 -10.93 -19.41 14.12
N ARG A 121 -10.30 -18.45 14.77
CA ARG A 121 -10.55 -18.13 16.18
C ARG A 121 -11.99 -17.64 16.38
N VAL A 122 -12.43 -16.69 15.56
CA VAL A 122 -13.77 -16.08 15.70
C VAL A 122 -14.87 -17.09 15.36
N MET A 123 -14.72 -17.84 14.29
CA MET A 123 -15.72 -18.84 13.88
C MET A 123 -15.78 -20.03 14.84
N SER A 124 -14.63 -20.45 15.40
CA SER A 124 -14.59 -21.50 16.42
C SER A 124 -15.35 -21.08 17.66
N THR A 125 -15.22 -19.82 18.10
CA THR A 125 -15.95 -19.27 19.24
C THR A 125 -17.46 -19.30 18.98
N LEU A 126 -17.90 -18.92 17.79
CA LEU A 126 -19.31 -18.99 17.41
C LEU A 126 -19.83 -20.43 17.42
N SER A 127 -19.06 -21.37 16.89
CA SER A 127 -19.42 -22.79 16.87
C SER A 127 -19.57 -23.36 18.28
N SER A 128 -18.69 -23.00 19.21
CA SER A 128 -18.75 -23.50 20.57
C SER A 128 -19.88 -22.88 21.40
N SER A 129 -20.43 -21.75 21.00
CA SER A 129 -21.57 -21.14 21.69
C SER A 129 -22.93 -21.65 21.19
N ALA A 130 -22.91 -22.45 20.13
CA ALA A 130 -24.10 -23.10 19.64
C ALA A 130 -24.35 -24.41 20.39
#